data_06a32d1fc313f41a9c8b776c260e4434
#
_entry.id   06a32d1fc313f41a9c8b776c260e4434
#
_cell.length_a   1.000
_cell.length_b   1.000
_cell.length_c   1.000
_cell.angle_alpha   90.00
_cell.angle_beta   90.00
_cell.angle_gamma   90.00
#
_symmetry.space_group_name_H-M   'P 1'
#
loop_
_entity.id
_entity.type
_entity.pdbx_description
1 polymer ?
#
loop_
_entity_poly.entity_id
_entity_poly.type
_entity_poly.pdbx_seq_one_letter_code
_entity_poly.pdbx_strand_id
1 'polypeptide(L)'
;LGDVYKRQDKEILDVIDEQIKDVRLALKEKVQLRQELFYSVRKLDVLQELVDDETVTEIMVNGPDTIFVERAGKLMKWHKSFTSAEKLEDVIQQIVGKCNRVINESMPIVDARLENGSRVNAVIYPVALNGPILTIRRFPEHPITMEKLIALGSITQECAEFLEKLVKARYSMVIGGGTGSGKTTFLAAMSEYIPRDERLITIEDNAELRIRGIDNLVRLEAKMANMEGAVSVTIRDLIKAALRMRPDRII
;
A
#
# COMPACT_ATOMS: atom_id res chain seq x y z
N LEU A 1 3.93 -10.55 23.74
CA LEU A 1 3.66 -9.17 23.20
C LEU A 1 2.17 -8.96 22.93
N GLY A 2 1.48 -9.87 22.22
CA GLY A 2 0.06 -9.72 21.87
C GLY A 2 -0.89 -9.52 23.06
N ASP A 3 -0.64 -10.18 24.18
CA ASP A 3 -1.48 -10.08 25.38
C ASP A 3 -1.32 -8.74 26.11
N VAL A 4 -0.13 -8.14 26.08
CA VAL A 4 0.13 -6.81 26.66
C VAL A 4 -0.65 -5.73 25.89
N TYR A 5 -0.64 -5.77 24.55
CA TYR A 5 -1.38 -4.83 23.73
C TYR A 5 -2.89 -4.94 23.92
N LYS A 6 -3.43 -6.16 24.00
CA LYS A 6 -4.86 -6.38 24.31
C LYS A 6 -5.28 -5.83 25.67
N ARG A 7 -4.42 -5.93 26.66
CA ARG A 7 -4.67 -5.37 28.00
C ARG A 7 -4.65 -3.85 27.98
N GLN A 8 -3.68 -3.23 27.29
CA GLN A 8 -3.62 -1.79 27.13
C GLN A 8 -4.83 -1.24 26.36
N ASP A 9 -5.24 -1.90 25.27
CA ASP A 9 -6.43 -1.49 24.50
C ASP A 9 -7.70 -1.55 25.36
N LYS A 10 -7.82 -2.55 26.23
CA LYS A 10 -8.94 -2.66 27.18
C LYS A 10 -8.94 -1.52 28.20
N GLU A 11 -7.79 -1.23 28.79
CA GLU A 11 -7.64 -0.13 29.77
C GLU A 11 -8.01 1.23 29.15
N ILE A 12 -7.60 1.49 27.90
CA ILE A 12 -7.97 2.71 27.16
C ILE A 12 -9.48 2.77 26.92
N LEU A 13 -10.10 1.67 26.50
CA LEU A 13 -11.53 1.60 26.29
C LEU A 13 -12.32 1.81 27.57
N ASP A 14 -11.87 1.26 28.68
CA ASP A 14 -12.50 1.45 30.02
C ASP A 14 -12.47 2.94 30.43
N VAL A 15 -11.35 3.63 30.20
CA VAL A 15 -11.23 5.08 30.45
C VAL A 15 -12.16 5.89 29.54
N ILE A 16 -12.21 5.56 28.25
CA ILE A 16 -13.11 6.22 27.30
C ILE A 16 -14.58 6.02 27.74
N ASP A 17 -14.96 4.79 28.10
CA ASP A 17 -16.32 4.47 28.53
C ASP A 17 -16.73 5.26 29.77
N GLU A 18 -15.81 5.47 30.72
CA GLU A 18 -16.04 6.30 31.90
C GLU A 18 -16.24 7.78 31.53
N GLN A 19 -15.42 8.33 30.63
CA GLN A 19 -15.50 9.73 30.20
C GLN A 19 -16.79 10.05 29.40
N ILE A 20 -17.30 9.11 28.61
CA ILE A 20 -18.51 9.32 27.82
C ILE A 20 -19.79 8.89 28.55
N LYS A 21 -19.69 8.38 29.77
CA LYS A 21 -20.84 7.85 30.55
C LYS A 21 -21.94 8.85 30.70
N ASP A 22 -21.61 10.09 31.05
CA ASP A 22 -22.54 11.17 31.35
C ASP A 22 -22.90 12.03 30.12
N VAL A 23 -22.32 11.71 28.96
CA VAL A 23 -22.65 12.43 27.71
C VAL A 23 -24.05 12.02 27.25
N ARG A 24 -24.90 13.02 27.03
CA ARG A 24 -26.30 12.81 26.57
C ARG A 24 -26.34 12.58 25.05
N LEU A 25 -26.12 11.34 24.65
CA LEU A 25 -26.17 10.90 23.24
C LEU A 25 -27.03 9.63 23.13
N ALA A 26 -27.60 9.39 21.95
CA ALA A 26 -28.22 8.11 21.65
C ALA A 26 -27.17 6.97 21.68
N LEU A 27 -27.61 5.75 21.95
CA LEU A 27 -26.72 4.60 22.07
C LEU A 27 -25.80 4.43 20.86
N LYS A 28 -26.33 4.61 19.65
CA LYS A 28 -25.56 4.54 18.39
C LYS A 28 -24.47 5.60 18.33
N GLU A 29 -24.77 6.81 18.73
CA GLU A 29 -23.83 7.94 18.76
C GLU A 29 -22.74 7.72 19.82
N LYS A 30 -23.09 7.14 20.98
CA LYS A 30 -22.07 6.77 22.00
C LYS A 30 -21.11 5.71 21.49
N VAL A 31 -21.61 4.68 20.80
CA VAL A 31 -20.74 3.64 20.20
C VAL A 31 -19.80 4.24 19.17
N GLN A 32 -20.31 5.13 18.33
CA GLN A 32 -19.50 5.82 17.32
C GLN A 32 -18.45 6.72 17.97
N LEU A 33 -18.82 7.55 18.94
CA LEU A 33 -17.89 8.41 19.68
C LEU A 33 -16.79 7.60 20.39
N ARG A 34 -17.17 6.50 21.02
CA ARG A 34 -16.22 5.58 21.65
C ARG A 34 -15.17 5.08 20.66
N GLN A 35 -15.60 4.69 19.48
CA GLN A 35 -14.72 4.18 18.44
C GLN A 35 -13.79 5.28 17.89
N GLU A 36 -14.33 6.47 17.64
CA GLU A 36 -13.57 7.63 17.19
C GLU A 36 -12.50 8.04 18.19
N LEU A 37 -12.84 8.11 19.48
CA LEU A 37 -11.87 8.41 20.54
C LEU A 37 -10.78 7.33 20.63
N PHE A 38 -11.17 6.05 20.55
CA PHE A 38 -10.18 4.98 20.53
C PHE A 38 -9.25 5.05 19.34
N TYR A 39 -9.77 5.36 18.15
CA TYR A 39 -8.96 5.53 16.95
C TYR A 39 -8.01 6.73 17.05
N SER A 40 -8.48 7.83 17.64
CA SER A 40 -7.66 9.03 17.84
C SER A 40 -6.49 8.81 18.80
N VAL A 41 -6.68 7.98 19.84
CA VAL A 41 -5.66 7.72 20.87
C VAL A 41 -4.70 6.59 20.46
N ARG A 42 -5.24 5.53 19.85
CA ARG A 42 -4.51 4.25 19.68
C ARG A 42 -4.22 3.86 18.25
N LYS A 43 -4.94 4.42 17.29
CA LYS A 43 -4.89 4.05 15.87
C LYS A 43 -4.48 5.24 14.99
N LEU A 44 -4.94 5.26 13.77
CA LEU A 44 -4.60 6.29 12.79
C LEU A 44 -5.67 7.39 12.69
N ASP A 45 -6.36 7.66 13.80
CA ASP A 45 -7.42 8.67 13.86
C ASP A 45 -8.49 8.45 12.77
N VAL A 46 -8.91 9.51 12.09
CA VAL A 46 -9.92 9.48 11.03
C VAL A 46 -9.53 8.57 9.84
N LEU A 47 -8.24 8.29 9.66
CA LEU A 47 -7.77 7.40 8.59
C LEU A 47 -7.99 5.92 8.89
N GLN A 48 -8.21 5.54 10.17
CA GLN A 48 -8.33 4.12 10.51
C GLN A 48 -9.50 3.45 9.77
N GLU A 49 -10.63 4.12 9.69
CA GLU A 49 -11.80 3.61 8.95
C GLU A 49 -11.49 3.36 7.47
N LEU A 50 -10.70 4.26 6.86
CA LEU A 50 -10.31 4.15 5.46
C LEU A 50 -9.26 3.05 5.23
N VAL A 51 -8.37 2.87 6.20
CA VAL A 51 -7.35 1.81 6.16
C VAL A 51 -7.98 0.42 6.37
N ASP A 52 -9.05 0.33 7.14
CA ASP A 52 -9.78 -0.91 7.38
C ASP A 52 -10.77 -1.26 6.25
N ASP A 53 -11.16 -0.29 5.43
CA ASP A 53 -12.09 -0.47 4.30
C ASP A 53 -11.35 -1.02 3.07
N GLU A 54 -11.56 -2.30 2.75
CA GLU A 54 -10.93 -2.99 1.61
C GLU A 54 -11.33 -2.41 0.24
N THR A 55 -12.43 -1.66 0.16
CA THR A 55 -12.90 -1.02 -1.08
C THR A 55 -12.11 0.24 -1.43
N VAL A 56 -11.38 0.81 -0.46
CA VAL A 56 -10.54 1.98 -0.65
C VAL A 56 -9.20 1.55 -1.25
N THR A 57 -8.87 2.07 -2.42
CA THR A 57 -7.62 1.79 -3.14
C THR A 57 -6.54 2.83 -2.89
N GLU A 58 -6.94 4.09 -2.68
CA GLU A 58 -6.02 5.18 -2.39
C GLU A 58 -6.62 6.19 -1.41
N ILE A 59 -5.78 6.69 -0.50
CA ILE A 59 -6.12 7.74 0.48
C ILE A 59 -5.15 8.89 0.25
N MET A 60 -5.67 10.09 0.04
CA MET A 60 -4.88 11.31 -0.21
C MET A 60 -5.28 12.37 0.80
N VAL A 61 -4.37 12.73 1.68
CA VAL A 61 -4.54 13.77 2.70
C VAL A 61 -3.76 15.00 2.25
N ASN A 62 -4.47 16.08 1.97
CA ASN A 62 -3.92 17.35 1.50
C ASN A 62 -4.08 18.41 2.59
N GLY A 63 -3.27 18.33 3.63
CA GLY A 63 -3.44 19.12 4.85
C GLY A 63 -4.55 18.52 5.75
N PRO A 64 -4.77 19.12 6.94
CA PRO A 64 -5.68 18.56 7.94
C PRO A 64 -7.15 18.53 7.48
N ASP A 65 -7.57 19.49 6.66
CA ASP A 65 -8.98 19.72 6.33
C ASP A 65 -9.48 18.96 5.11
N THR A 66 -8.57 18.35 4.34
CA THR A 66 -8.93 17.80 3.03
C THR A 66 -8.40 16.39 2.82
N ILE A 67 -9.32 15.44 2.80
CA ILE A 67 -9.03 14.03 2.53
C ILE A 67 -9.82 13.59 1.30
N PHE A 68 -9.13 13.00 0.32
CA PHE A 68 -9.73 12.33 -0.81
C PHE A 68 -9.48 10.83 -0.72
N VAL A 69 -10.40 10.05 -1.23
CA VAL A 69 -10.31 8.60 -1.31
C VAL A 69 -10.67 8.13 -2.70
N GLU A 70 -9.99 7.09 -3.16
CA GLU A 70 -10.38 6.38 -4.37
C GLU A 70 -11.08 5.08 -3.99
N ARG A 71 -12.26 4.84 -4.60
CA ARG A 71 -13.01 3.58 -4.53
C ARG A 71 -13.46 3.18 -5.93
N ALA A 72 -13.19 1.97 -6.34
CA ALA A 72 -13.56 1.44 -7.65
C ALA A 72 -13.16 2.39 -8.82
N GLY A 73 -11.97 3.00 -8.76
CA GLY A 73 -11.46 3.94 -9.76
C GLY A 73 -12.13 5.32 -9.75
N LYS A 74 -12.95 5.64 -8.73
CA LYS A 74 -13.58 6.95 -8.58
C LYS A 74 -13.02 7.69 -7.40
N LEU A 75 -12.53 8.90 -7.64
CA LEU A 75 -12.06 9.81 -6.61
C LEU A 75 -13.24 10.56 -5.98
N MET A 76 -13.28 10.59 -4.65
CA MET A 76 -14.29 11.32 -3.87
C MET A 76 -13.69 12.00 -2.66
N LYS A 77 -14.25 13.14 -2.27
CA LYS A 77 -13.86 13.82 -1.04
C LYS A 77 -14.44 13.07 0.18
N TRP A 78 -13.61 12.82 1.17
CA TRP A 78 -14.03 12.24 2.44
C TRP A 78 -14.68 13.30 3.33
N HIS A 79 -15.66 12.90 4.12
CA HIS A 79 -16.44 13.84 4.93
C HIS A 79 -15.81 14.18 6.28
N LYS A 80 -14.79 13.43 6.72
CA LYS A 80 -14.05 13.71 7.95
C LYS A 80 -12.75 14.44 7.65
N SER A 81 -12.21 15.13 8.65
CA SER A 81 -10.95 15.85 8.62
C SER A 81 -10.20 15.66 9.92
N PHE A 82 -8.92 15.99 9.95
CA PHE A 82 -8.16 16.05 11.19
C PHE A 82 -8.51 17.30 11.98
N THR A 83 -8.36 17.23 13.30
CA THR A 83 -8.63 18.36 14.19
C THR A 83 -7.57 19.47 14.08
N SER A 84 -6.36 19.13 13.67
CA SER A 84 -5.27 20.09 13.44
C SER A 84 -4.15 19.48 12.57
N ALA A 85 -3.23 20.36 12.11
CA ALA A 85 -2.04 19.94 11.38
C ALA A 85 -1.10 19.08 12.24
N GLU A 86 -0.95 19.43 13.53
CA GLU A 86 -0.13 18.68 14.48
C GLU A 86 -0.66 17.25 14.65
N LYS A 87 -1.98 17.08 14.71
CA LYS A 87 -2.59 15.74 14.80
C LYS A 87 -2.30 14.89 13.56
N LEU A 88 -2.33 15.51 12.38
CA LEU A 88 -1.96 14.84 11.14
C LEU A 88 -0.47 14.47 11.15
N GLU A 89 0.42 15.36 11.63
CA GLU A 89 1.84 15.05 11.75
C GLU A 89 2.10 13.89 12.72
N ASP A 90 1.41 13.83 13.85
CA ASP A 90 1.49 12.71 14.80
C ASP A 90 1.15 11.38 14.12
N VAL A 91 0.07 11.37 13.31
CA VAL A 91 -0.33 10.17 12.55
C VAL A 91 0.72 9.82 11.49
N ILE A 92 1.27 10.80 10.79
CA ILE A 92 2.36 10.59 9.83
C ILE A 92 3.57 9.99 10.54
N GLN A 93 4.01 10.56 11.68
CA GLN A 93 5.14 10.05 12.47
C GLN A 93 4.89 8.60 12.92
N GLN A 94 3.68 8.29 13.36
CA GLN A 94 3.31 6.94 13.76
C GLN A 94 3.39 5.94 12.60
N ILE A 95 2.91 6.31 11.41
CA ILE A 95 2.96 5.47 10.21
C ILE A 95 4.41 5.24 9.78
N VAL A 96 5.18 6.31 9.68
CA VAL A 96 6.57 6.30 9.22
C VAL A 96 7.46 5.53 10.20
N GLY A 97 7.24 5.72 11.51
CA GLY A 97 7.94 4.99 12.57
C GLY A 97 7.71 3.48 12.52
N LYS A 98 6.50 3.01 12.20
CA LYS A 98 6.22 1.57 11.98
C LYS A 98 6.98 0.99 10.78
N CYS A 99 7.37 1.83 9.83
CA CYS A 99 8.18 1.44 8.67
C CYS A 99 9.71 1.53 8.94
N ASN A 100 10.14 1.79 10.19
CA ASN A 100 11.53 2.06 10.56
C ASN A 100 12.15 3.21 9.74
N ARG A 101 11.37 4.24 9.47
CA ARG A 101 11.78 5.46 8.77
C ARG A 101 11.62 6.65 9.69
N VAL A 102 12.25 7.76 9.32
CA VAL A 102 12.18 9.03 10.03
C VAL A 102 11.76 10.10 9.05
N ILE A 103 10.88 11.00 9.47
CA ILE A 103 10.50 12.21 8.75
C ILE A 103 10.63 13.40 9.72
N ASN A 104 11.28 14.46 9.29
CA ASN A 104 11.47 15.70 10.04
C ASN A 104 11.80 16.86 9.09
N GLU A 105 12.00 18.07 9.62
CA GLU A 105 12.32 19.25 8.81
C GLU A 105 13.58 19.10 7.95
N SER A 106 14.57 18.33 8.39
CA SER A 106 15.79 18.05 7.62
C SER A 106 15.59 16.99 6.54
N MET A 107 14.63 16.10 6.74
CA MET A 107 14.21 15.04 5.80
C MET A 107 12.68 15.09 5.67
N PRO A 108 12.13 16.11 4.98
CA PRO A 108 10.69 16.39 4.97
C PRO A 108 9.88 15.49 4.02
N ILE A 109 10.53 14.60 3.30
CA ILE A 109 9.90 13.68 2.34
C ILE A 109 10.27 12.25 2.70
N VAL A 110 9.29 11.38 2.79
CA VAL A 110 9.51 9.95 3.03
C VAL A 110 8.61 9.10 2.14
N ASP A 111 9.23 8.09 1.54
CA ASP A 111 8.55 6.94 0.94
C ASP A 111 8.73 5.74 1.85
N ALA A 112 7.64 5.09 2.21
CA ALA A 112 7.62 3.95 3.10
C ALA A 112 6.63 2.88 2.62
N ARG A 113 6.71 1.70 3.23
CA ARG A 113 5.80 0.59 2.95
C ARG A 113 5.32 -0.01 4.26
N LEU A 114 4.01 -0.12 4.40
CA LEU A 114 3.38 -0.81 5.53
C LEU A 114 3.57 -2.33 5.42
N GLU A 115 3.39 -3.04 6.53
CA GLU A 115 3.51 -4.51 6.58
C GLU A 115 2.56 -5.23 5.59
N ASN A 116 1.38 -4.67 5.35
CA ASN A 116 0.43 -5.19 4.37
C ASN A 116 0.84 -4.90 2.90
N GLY A 117 1.99 -4.25 2.68
CA GLY A 117 2.53 -3.89 1.39
C GLY A 117 2.04 -2.55 0.82
N SER A 118 1.11 -1.85 1.50
CA SER A 118 0.65 -0.54 1.06
C SER A 118 1.79 0.47 1.02
N ARG A 119 1.84 1.28 -0.03
CA ARG A 119 2.84 2.36 -0.17
C ARG A 119 2.35 3.60 0.55
N VAL A 120 3.26 4.24 1.23
CA VAL A 120 3.04 5.51 1.93
C VAL A 120 4.04 6.52 1.44
N ASN A 121 3.56 7.67 0.97
CA ASN A 121 4.37 8.85 0.73
C ASN A 121 3.89 9.94 1.69
N ALA A 122 4.80 10.55 2.41
CA ALA A 122 4.50 11.68 3.28
C ALA A 122 5.46 12.84 3.00
N VAL A 123 4.91 14.05 3.05
CA VAL A 123 5.65 15.29 2.87
C VAL A 123 5.20 16.27 3.96
N ILE A 124 6.17 16.88 4.67
CA ILE A 124 5.90 17.85 5.73
C ILE A 124 6.59 19.19 5.47
N TYR A 125 6.42 20.13 6.39
CA TYR A 125 7.16 21.39 6.37
C TYR A 125 8.69 21.12 6.35
N PRO A 126 9.53 21.89 5.63
CA PRO A 126 9.20 23.13 4.93
C PRO A 126 8.75 22.96 3.46
N VAL A 127 8.61 21.75 2.96
CA VAL A 127 8.31 21.47 1.55
C VAL A 127 6.80 21.52 1.27
N ALA A 128 6.00 21.01 2.19
CA ALA A 128 4.54 21.01 2.10
C ALA A 128 3.96 22.36 2.53
N LEU A 129 3.59 23.20 1.56
CA LEU A 129 3.14 24.58 1.81
C LEU A 129 1.71 24.67 2.37
N ASN A 130 0.87 23.69 2.11
CA ASN A 130 -0.54 23.65 2.54
C ASN A 130 -0.75 22.83 3.82
N GLY A 131 0.32 22.55 4.57
CA GLY A 131 0.32 21.64 5.70
C GLY A 131 0.80 20.23 5.31
N PRO A 132 0.86 19.30 6.28
CA PRO A 132 1.36 17.95 6.04
C PRO A 132 0.54 17.22 4.96
N ILE A 133 1.20 16.46 4.12
CA ILE A 133 0.60 15.69 3.03
C ILE A 133 0.89 14.20 3.29
N LEU A 134 -0.12 13.36 3.11
CA LEU A 134 0.01 11.91 3.23
C LEU A 134 -0.76 11.23 2.10
N THR A 135 -0.09 10.36 1.36
CA THR A 135 -0.73 9.48 0.38
C THR A 135 -0.50 8.04 0.76
N ILE A 136 -1.55 7.25 0.85
CA ILE A 136 -1.49 5.80 1.09
C ILE A 136 -2.13 5.10 -0.10
N ARG A 137 -1.33 4.36 -0.86
CA ARG A 137 -1.80 3.53 -1.97
C ARG A 137 -1.81 2.08 -1.56
N ARG A 138 -3.00 1.50 -1.54
CA ARG A 138 -3.18 0.08 -1.19
C ARG A 138 -2.93 -0.82 -2.39
N PHE A 139 -2.40 -1.99 -2.11
CA PHE A 139 -2.37 -3.05 -3.09
C PHE A 139 -3.58 -3.96 -2.86
N PRO A 140 -4.29 -4.35 -3.92
CA PRO A 140 -5.37 -5.30 -3.78
C PRO A 140 -4.84 -6.60 -3.18
N GLU A 141 -5.51 -7.12 -2.15
CA GLU A 141 -5.14 -8.40 -1.52
C GLU A 141 -5.28 -9.57 -2.49
N HIS A 142 -6.23 -9.45 -3.42
CA HIS A 142 -6.49 -10.42 -4.46
C HIS A 142 -6.08 -9.83 -5.82
N PRO A 143 -4.95 -10.25 -6.40
CA PRO A 143 -4.59 -9.85 -7.76
C PRO A 143 -5.69 -10.30 -8.73
N ILE A 144 -5.92 -9.48 -9.75
CA ILE A 144 -6.86 -9.80 -10.83
C ILE A 144 -6.26 -10.97 -11.63
N THR A 145 -7.01 -12.05 -11.75
CA THR A 145 -6.62 -13.23 -12.54
C THR A 145 -6.93 -13.04 -14.02
N MET A 146 -6.37 -13.91 -14.88
CA MET A 146 -6.66 -13.87 -16.31
C MET A 146 -8.15 -14.14 -16.59
N GLU A 147 -8.77 -15.08 -15.86
CA GLU A 147 -10.21 -15.36 -15.97
C GLU A 147 -11.06 -14.13 -15.65
N LYS A 148 -10.63 -13.35 -14.64
CA LYS A 148 -11.31 -12.11 -14.28
C LYS A 148 -11.18 -11.05 -15.37
N LEU A 149 -10.02 -10.93 -16.02
CA LEU A 149 -9.80 -10.03 -17.15
C LEU A 149 -10.68 -10.38 -18.34
N ILE A 150 -10.84 -11.68 -18.62
CA ILE A 150 -11.75 -12.18 -19.66
C ILE A 150 -13.20 -11.85 -19.30
N ALA A 151 -13.62 -12.13 -18.07
CA ALA A 151 -14.98 -11.85 -17.60
C ALA A 151 -15.33 -10.34 -17.64
N LEU A 152 -14.33 -9.46 -17.45
CA LEU A 152 -14.46 -8.01 -17.57
C LEU A 152 -14.43 -7.52 -19.03
N GLY A 153 -14.20 -8.39 -20.01
CA GLY A 153 -14.04 -8.02 -21.40
C GLY A 153 -12.76 -7.25 -21.74
N SER A 154 -11.79 -7.26 -20.83
CA SER A 154 -10.49 -6.58 -21.02
C SER A 154 -9.60 -7.33 -22.02
N ILE A 155 -9.82 -8.63 -22.18
CA ILE A 155 -9.12 -9.50 -23.13
C ILE A 155 -10.09 -10.62 -23.57
N THR A 156 -9.96 -11.08 -24.80
CA THR A 156 -10.74 -12.23 -25.30
C THR A 156 -10.12 -13.55 -24.85
N GLN A 157 -10.94 -14.60 -24.78
CA GLN A 157 -10.48 -15.96 -24.47
C GLN A 157 -9.40 -16.42 -25.46
N GLU A 158 -9.60 -16.21 -26.74
CA GLU A 158 -8.65 -16.58 -27.80
C GLU A 158 -7.29 -15.89 -27.62
N CYS A 159 -7.31 -14.60 -27.28
CA CYS A 159 -6.08 -13.84 -27.02
C CYS A 159 -5.36 -14.33 -25.77
N ALA A 160 -6.09 -14.68 -24.70
CA ALA A 160 -5.52 -15.25 -23.48
C ALA A 160 -4.84 -16.61 -23.75
N GLU A 161 -5.46 -17.48 -24.51
CA GLU A 161 -4.90 -18.78 -24.93
C GLU A 161 -3.66 -18.63 -25.82
N PHE A 162 -3.64 -17.61 -26.67
CA PHE A 162 -2.46 -17.29 -27.46
C PHE A 162 -1.31 -16.83 -26.59
N LEU A 163 -1.57 -15.92 -25.64
CA LEU A 163 -0.56 -15.44 -24.68
C LEU A 163 -0.04 -16.57 -23.78
N GLU A 164 -0.91 -17.48 -23.35
CA GLU A 164 -0.49 -18.67 -22.61
C GLU A 164 0.57 -19.46 -23.36
N LYS A 165 0.35 -19.71 -24.66
CA LYS A 165 1.30 -20.43 -25.52
C LYS A 165 2.63 -19.69 -25.62
N LEU A 166 2.60 -18.35 -25.77
CA LEU A 166 3.80 -17.52 -25.83
C LEU A 166 4.58 -17.56 -24.50
N VAL A 167 3.87 -17.45 -23.36
CA VAL A 167 4.49 -17.56 -22.04
C VAL A 167 5.15 -18.93 -21.87
N LYS A 168 4.43 -20.02 -22.16
CA LYS A 168 4.98 -21.40 -22.05
C LYS A 168 6.17 -21.63 -22.99
N ALA A 169 6.14 -21.02 -24.18
CA ALA A 169 7.22 -21.11 -25.16
C ALA A 169 8.43 -20.18 -24.83
N ARG A 170 8.39 -19.45 -23.70
CA ARG A 170 9.46 -18.56 -23.22
C ARG A 170 9.77 -17.39 -24.14
N TYR A 171 8.75 -16.84 -24.83
CA TYR A 171 8.93 -15.61 -25.58
C TYR A 171 9.20 -14.43 -24.65
N SER A 172 10.12 -13.56 -25.06
CA SER A 172 10.31 -12.25 -24.41
C SER A 172 9.18 -11.32 -24.81
N MET A 173 8.51 -10.74 -23.82
CA MET A 173 7.35 -9.89 -24.03
C MET A 173 7.55 -8.53 -23.35
N VAL A 174 7.04 -7.47 -23.98
CA VAL A 174 7.01 -6.12 -23.44
C VAL A 174 5.58 -5.68 -23.28
N ILE A 175 5.22 -5.23 -22.06
CA ILE A 175 3.90 -4.67 -21.76
C ILE A 175 4.04 -3.16 -21.65
N GLY A 176 3.42 -2.43 -22.59
CA GLY A 176 3.45 -0.97 -22.66
C GLY A 176 2.08 -0.35 -22.36
N GLY A 177 2.10 0.87 -21.84
CA GLY A 177 0.88 1.65 -21.56
C GLY A 177 1.16 2.84 -20.63
N GLY A 178 0.20 3.75 -20.51
CA GLY A 178 0.27 4.90 -19.60
C GLY A 178 0.19 4.49 -18.12
N THR A 179 0.40 5.44 -17.22
CA THR A 179 0.17 5.25 -15.78
C THR A 179 -1.30 4.90 -15.53
N GLY A 180 -1.55 3.95 -14.64
CA GLY A 180 -2.92 3.50 -14.32
C GLY A 180 -3.60 2.64 -15.38
N SER A 181 -2.94 2.31 -16.52
CA SER A 181 -3.53 1.48 -17.59
C SER A 181 -3.62 -0.02 -17.26
N GLY A 182 -3.15 -0.46 -16.10
CA GLY A 182 -3.22 -1.86 -15.69
C GLY A 182 -2.04 -2.73 -16.12
N LYS A 183 -0.90 -2.16 -16.53
CA LYS A 183 0.31 -2.92 -16.94
C LYS A 183 0.72 -3.99 -15.92
N THR A 184 0.91 -3.58 -14.66
CA THR A 184 1.33 -4.49 -13.59
C THR A 184 0.27 -5.53 -13.27
N THR A 185 -1.02 -5.17 -13.35
CA THR A 185 -2.15 -6.08 -13.19
C THR A 185 -2.15 -7.15 -14.29
N PHE A 186 -1.97 -6.73 -15.55
CA PHE A 186 -1.91 -7.63 -16.69
C PHE A 186 -0.68 -8.54 -16.64
N LEU A 187 0.48 -8.00 -16.24
CA LEU A 187 1.69 -8.77 -16.04
C LEU A 187 1.53 -9.84 -14.95
N ALA A 188 0.87 -9.47 -13.83
CA ALA A 188 0.53 -10.41 -12.76
C ALA A 188 -0.37 -11.54 -13.25
N ALA A 189 -1.44 -11.22 -14.02
CA ALA A 189 -2.32 -12.22 -14.60
C ALA A 189 -1.60 -13.14 -15.60
N MET A 190 -0.71 -12.59 -16.45
CA MET A 190 0.10 -13.39 -17.37
C MET A 190 1.08 -14.31 -16.65
N SER A 191 1.57 -13.92 -15.48
CA SER A 191 2.50 -14.75 -14.70
C SER A 191 1.89 -16.07 -14.21
N GLU A 192 0.55 -16.19 -14.18
CA GLU A 192 -0.17 -17.42 -13.83
C GLU A 192 0.11 -18.56 -14.86
N TYR A 193 0.48 -18.21 -16.08
CA TYR A 193 0.83 -19.16 -17.14
C TYR A 193 2.26 -19.69 -17.06
N ILE A 194 3.10 -19.14 -16.18
CA ILE A 194 4.48 -19.60 -15.98
C ILE A 194 4.46 -20.98 -15.30
N PRO A 195 5.21 -21.98 -15.83
CA PRO A 195 5.36 -23.28 -15.20
C PRO A 195 5.87 -23.15 -13.75
N ARG A 196 5.26 -23.90 -12.82
CA ARG A 196 5.54 -23.80 -11.37
C ARG A 196 6.93 -24.27 -10.97
N ASP A 197 7.54 -25.10 -11.79
CA ASP A 197 8.88 -25.67 -11.59
C ASP A 197 10.00 -24.73 -12.05
N GLU A 198 9.66 -23.60 -12.68
CA GLU A 198 10.65 -22.64 -13.13
C GLU A 198 11.13 -21.71 -11.99
N ARG A 199 12.40 -21.32 -12.05
CA ARG A 199 12.96 -20.28 -11.18
C ARG A 199 12.68 -18.92 -11.76
N LEU A 200 11.85 -18.15 -11.07
CA LEU A 200 11.45 -16.81 -11.48
C LEU A 200 12.15 -15.75 -10.61
N ILE A 201 12.69 -14.72 -11.25
CA ILE A 201 13.21 -13.55 -10.56
C ILE A 201 12.43 -12.32 -11.01
N THR A 202 11.82 -11.57 -10.09
CA THR A 202 11.27 -10.26 -10.39
C THR A 202 12.24 -9.16 -9.99
N ILE A 203 12.33 -8.11 -10.82
CA ILE A 203 13.15 -6.95 -10.58
C ILE A 203 12.29 -5.71 -10.78
N GLU A 204 12.04 -5.00 -9.71
CA GLU A 204 11.09 -3.89 -9.69
C GLU A 204 11.75 -2.65 -9.10
N ASP A 205 11.37 -1.49 -9.59
CA ASP A 205 11.72 -0.22 -8.93
C ASP A 205 10.98 -0.12 -7.59
N ASN A 206 9.73 -0.54 -7.59
CA ASN A 206 8.92 -0.74 -6.40
C ASN A 206 8.19 -2.07 -6.53
N ALA A 207 8.37 -2.98 -5.57
CA ALA A 207 7.81 -4.33 -5.63
C ALA A 207 6.27 -4.34 -5.54
N GLU A 208 5.59 -4.20 -6.67
CA GLU A 208 4.14 -4.22 -6.82
C GLU A 208 3.61 -5.58 -7.28
N LEU A 209 4.43 -6.34 -7.99
CA LEU A 209 4.03 -7.58 -8.61
C LEU A 209 3.81 -8.68 -7.58
N ARG A 210 2.61 -9.23 -7.53
CA ARG A 210 2.25 -10.35 -6.65
C ARG A 210 2.05 -11.61 -7.47
N ILE A 211 3.10 -12.40 -7.61
CA ILE A 211 3.09 -13.68 -8.31
C ILE A 211 2.71 -14.78 -7.32
N ARG A 212 1.85 -15.69 -7.74
CA ARG A 212 1.38 -16.84 -6.94
C ARG A 212 1.70 -18.15 -7.64
N GLY A 213 1.82 -19.21 -6.86
CA GLY A 213 1.96 -20.58 -7.39
C GLY A 213 3.34 -20.95 -7.94
N ILE A 214 4.36 -20.10 -7.74
CA ILE A 214 5.75 -20.42 -8.10
C ILE A 214 6.56 -20.54 -6.81
N ASP A 215 7.05 -21.74 -6.52
CA ASP A 215 7.76 -22.03 -5.28
C ASP A 215 9.17 -21.41 -5.28
N ASN A 216 9.83 -21.39 -6.45
CA ASN A 216 11.18 -20.85 -6.60
C ASN A 216 11.15 -19.41 -7.11
N LEU A 217 10.48 -18.52 -6.34
CA LEU A 217 10.37 -17.10 -6.64
C LEU A 217 11.37 -16.27 -5.84
N VAL A 218 12.17 -15.46 -6.55
CA VAL A 218 13.05 -14.43 -5.97
C VAL A 218 12.51 -13.06 -6.35
N ARG A 219 12.34 -12.17 -5.36
CA ARG A 219 11.87 -10.80 -5.58
C ARG A 219 12.97 -9.82 -5.22
N LEU A 220 13.34 -8.99 -6.16
CA LEU A 220 14.37 -7.96 -6.01
C LEU A 220 13.72 -6.58 -6.22
N GLU A 221 14.04 -5.64 -5.34
CA GLU A 221 13.56 -4.26 -5.40
C GLU A 221 14.74 -3.30 -5.37
N ALA A 222 14.70 -2.29 -6.22
CA ALA A 222 15.69 -1.22 -6.23
C ALA A 222 15.66 -0.45 -4.89
N LYS A 223 16.81 0.05 -4.47
CA LYS A 223 16.93 0.79 -3.22
C LYS A 223 17.57 2.14 -3.50
N MET A 224 16.81 3.20 -3.26
CA MET A 224 17.37 4.55 -3.26
C MET A 224 18.17 4.80 -1.96
N ALA A 225 19.22 5.61 -2.06
CA ALA A 225 19.97 6.06 -0.90
C ALA A 225 19.11 7.05 -0.09
N ASN A 226 18.60 6.61 1.07
CA ASN A 226 17.72 7.44 1.92
C ASN A 226 18.38 7.89 3.22
N MET A 227 19.69 7.66 3.38
CA MET A 227 20.48 8.10 4.54
C MET A 227 21.89 8.45 4.09
N GLU A 228 22.57 9.35 4.80
CA GLU A 228 24.00 9.61 4.63
C GLU A 228 24.79 8.29 4.73
N GLY A 229 25.56 7.98 3.68
CA GLY A 229 26.35 6.75 3.59
C GLY A 229 25.61 5.51 3.06
N ALA A 230 24.32 5.57 2.78
CA ALA A 230 23.62 4.45 2.15
C ALA A 230 23.91 4.39 0.65
N VAL A 231 24.28 3.21 0.15
CA VAL A 231 24.52 2.97 -1.29
C VAL A 231 23.19 2.65 -1.96
N SER A 232 22.90 3.35 -3.07
CA SER A 232 21.75 3.00 -3.92
C SER A 232 22.00 1.69 -4.65
N VAL A 233 20.97 0.87 -4.80
CA VAL A 233 21.00 -0.35 -5.64
C VAL A 233 20.00 -0.13 -6.77
N THR A 234 20.51 0.00 -7.98
CA THR A 234 19.71 0.29 -9.18
C THR A 234 19.12 -0.98 -9.80
N ILE A 235 18.08 -0.84 -10.62
CA ILE A 235 17.57 -1.93 -11.47
C ILE A 235 18.69 -2.61 -12.26
N ARG A 236 19.63 -1.83 -12.79
CA ARG A 236 20.78 -2.36 -13.54
C ARG A 236 21.66 -3.27 -12.70
N ASP A 237 21.88 -2.94 -11.43
CA ASP A 237 22.68 -3.75 -10.52
C ASP A 237 21.95 -5.05 -10.17
N LEU A 238 20.64 -4.96 -9.98
CA LEU A 238 19.78 -6.12 -9.73
C LEU A 238 19.76 -7.07 -10.92
N ILE A 239 19.68 -6.56 -12.16
CA ILE A 239 19.77 -7.38 -13.38
C ILE A 239 21.10 -8.13 -13.43
N LYS A 240 22.23 -7.44 -13.19
CA LYS A 240 23.55 -8.10 -13.16
C LYS A 240 23.64 -9.20 -12.11
N ALA A 241 23.01 -8.99 -10.95
CA ALA A 241 22.96 -10.00 -9.89
C ALA A 241 22.07 -11.18 -10.30
N ALA A 242 20.87 -10.89 -10.83
CA ALA A 242 19.90 -11.90 -11.25
C ALA A 242 20.43 -12.87 -12.29
N LEU A 243 21.22 -12.39 -13.26
CA LEU A 243 21.85 -13.24 -14.29
C LEU A 243 22.81 -14.30 -13.70
N ARG A 244 23.29 -14.11 -12.47
CA ARG A 244 24.15 -15.07 -11.75
C ARG A 244 23.37 -16.01 -10.83
N MET A 245 22.06 -15.79 -10.69
CA MET A 245 21.18 -16.56 -9.81
C MET A 245 20.51 -17.76 -10.51
N ARG A 246 20.94 -18.09 -11.75
CA ARG A 246 20.37 -19.15 -12.57
C ARG A 246 18.86 -19.02 -12.77
N PRO A 247 18.37 -17.88 -13.29
CA PRO A 247 16.94 -17.73 -13.55
C PRO A 247 16.52 -18.55 -14.78
N ASP A 248 15.30 -19.10 -14.73
CA ASP A 248 14.59 -19.56 -15.94
C ASP A 248 13.90 -18.37 -16.61
N ARG A 249 13.41 -17.41 -15.78
CA ARG A 249 12.80 -16.15 -16.24
C ARG A 249 13.16 -14.98 -15.33
N ILE A 250 13.21 -13.79 -15.96
CA ILE A 250 13.32 -12.50 -15.27
C ILE A 250 12.13 -11.64 -15.70
N ILE A 251 11.44 -11.02 -14.74
CA ILE A 251 10.35 -10.07 -14.93
C ILE A 251 10.73 -8.72 -14.30
#